data_be8a41de1a29734ad919a9e5d7ebb552
#
_entry.id   be8a41de1a29734ad919a9e5d7ebb552
#
_cell.length_a   1.000
_cell.length_b   1.000
_cell.length_c   1.000
_cell.angle_alpha   90.00
_cell.angle_beta   90.00
_cell.angle_gamma   90.00
#
_symmetry.space_group_name_H-M   'P 1'
#
loop_
_entity.id
_entity.type
_entity.pdbx_description
1 polymer ?
#
loop_
_entity_poly.entity_id
_entity_poly.type
_entity_poly.pdbx_seq_one_letter_code
_entity_poly.pdbx_strand_id
1 'polypeptide(L)'
;YTYTVNNQNIATINGNILTIVGAGSTSITVSQAADNNYNTASKTINLSVAKATPVLSFNDVVKNYGDTSFTIEAQSQTSSGSLTFSGSDNSVVSISGSTATVNGAGSSIITVNQSETANYNATSTSLTITVNKIDPTLSQFSNVTKTFGDPSFEITPPSKNNDNTGVFTYSSSDPSIASI
;
A
#
# COMPACT_ATOMS: atom_id res chain seq x y z
N TYR A 1 -53.23 -2.25 -0.83
CA TYR A 1 -52.15 -2.27 -1.80
C TYR A 1 -51.13 -3.35 -1.42
N THR A 2 -50.60 -4.06 -2.42
CA THR A 2 -49.46 -4.96 -2.28
C THR A 2 -48.30 -4.44 -3.11
N TYR A 3 -47.11 -4.61 -2.58
CA TYR A 3 -45.86 -4.19 -3.25
C TYR A 3 -44.96 -5.37 -3.49
N THR A 4 -44.33 -5.43 -4.65
CA THR A 4 -43.37 -6.49 -5.02
C THR A 4 -42.16 -5.88 -5.69
N VAL A 5 -40.99 -6.50 -5.44
CA VAL A 5 -39.72 -6.18 -6.10
C VAL A 5 -39.33 -7.37 -6.95
N ASN A 6 -38.97 -7.12 -8.21
CA ASN A 6 -38.62 -8.19 -9.16
C ASN A 6 -37.29 -8.87 -8.84
N ASN A 7 -36.27 -8.08 -8.41
CA ASN A 7 -34.96 -8.63 -8.03
C ASN A 7 -34.62 -8.24 -6.58
N GLN A 8 -34.74 -9.21 -5.69
CA GLN A 8 -34.50 -9.02 -4.25
C GLN A 8 -33.01 -8.87 -3.90
N ASN A 9 -32.05 -9.15 -4.81
CA ASN A 9 -30.64 -8.87 -4.62
C ASN A 9 -30.32 -7.38 -4.78
N ILE A 10 -31.24 -6.59 -5.34
CA ILE A 10 -31.07 -5.13 -5.52
C ILE A 10 -31.84 -4.39 -4.43
N ALA A 11 -33.09 -4.79 -4.17
CA ALA A 11 -33.91 -4.20 -3.12
C ALA A 11 -34.91 -5.20 -2.58
N THR A 12 -35.28 -5.05 -1.33
CA THR A 12 -36.40 -5.79 -0.69
C THR A 12 -37.46 -4.81 -0.24
N ILE A 13 -38.71 -5.29 -0.09
CA ILE A 13 -39.85 -4.49 0.35
C ILE A 13 -40.61 -5.19 1.45
N ASN A 14 -40.96 -4.44 2.50
CA ASN A 14 -41.82 -4.90 3.59
C ASN A 14 -42.93 -3.85 3.83
N GLY A 15 -44.17 -4.23 3.54
CA GLY A 15 -45.26 -3.25 3.47
C GLY A 15 -44.97 -2.23 2.36
N ASN A 16 -44.78 -0.98 2.74
CA ASN A 16 -44.40 0.12 1.84
C ASN A 16 -42.97 0.64 2.05
N ILE A 17 -42.15 -0.09 2.83
CA ILE A 17 -40.76 0.26 3.13
C ILE A 17 -39.83 -0.53 2.21
N LEU A 18 -39.11 0.20 1.36
CA LEU A 18 -38.09 -0.35 0.46
C LEU A 18 -36.74 -0.28 1.12
N THR A 19 -35.99 -1.40 1.08
CA THR A 19 -34.60 -1.49 1.56
C THR A 19 -33.68 -1.82 0.40
N ILE A 20 -32.63 -1.02 0.20
CA ILE A 20 -31.57 -1.27 -0.80
C ILE A 20 -30.66 -2.38 -0.27
N VAL A 21 -30.40 -3.39 -1.11
CA VAL A 21 -29.57 -4.57 -0.80
C VAL A 21 -28.29 -4.59 -1.65
N GLY A 22 -28.37 -4.15 -2.91
CA GLY A 22 -27.25 -4.19 -3.83
C GLY A 22 -27.40 -3.18 -4.97
N ALA A 23 -26.29 -2.97 -5.70
CA ALA A 23 -26.28 -2.15 -6.91
C ALA A 23 -26.85 -2.91 -8.11
N GLY A 24 -27.48 -2.18 -9.01
CA GLY A 24 -28.10 -2.73 -10.24
C GLY A 24 -29.46 -2.12 -10.50
N SER A 25 -30.27 -2.79 -11.32
CA SER A 25 -31.61 -2.31 -11.68
C SER A 25 -32.66 -3.37 -11.38
N THR A 26 -33.79 -2.91 -10.89
CA THR A 26 -34.96 -3.76 -10.61
C THR A 26 -36.22 -2.97 -10.89
N SER A 27 -37.38 -3.64 -10.91
CA SER A 27 -38.69 -3.01 -10.97
C SER A 27 -39.47 -3.25 -9.68
N ILE A 28 -40.28 -2.26 -9.33
CA ILE A 28 -41.22 -2.30 -8.20
C ILE A 28 -42.60 -2.17 -8.75
N THR A 29 -43.47 -3.12 -8.41
CA THR A 29 -44.87 -3.11 -8.80
C THR A 29 -45.75 -2.92 -7.56
N VAL A 30 -46.66 -1.95 -7.63
CA VAL A 30 -47.78 -1.81 -6.70
C VAL A 30 -49.05 -2.34 -7.33
N SER A 31 -49.83 -3.10 -6.59
CA SER A 31 -51.10 -3.63 -7.04
C SER A 31 -52.21 -3.32 -6.06
N GLN A 32 -53.37 -3.01 -6.58
CA GLN A 32 -54.63 -2.86 -5.86
C GLN A 32 -55.57 -3.99 -6.27
N ALA A 33 -56.10 -4.67 -5.29
CA ALA A 33 -57.10 -5.72 -5.53
C ALA A 33 -58.43 -5.14 -6.07
N ALA A 34 -59.16 -5.96 -6.79
CA ALA A 34 -60.52 -5.63 -7.19
C ALA A 34 -61.42 -5.50 -5.96
N ASP A 35 -62.50 -4.72 -6.10
CA ASP A 35 -63.65 -4.69 -5.18
C ASP A 35 -64.97 -4.80 -5.97
N ASN A 36 -66.10 -4.53 -5.32
CA ASN A 36 -67.41 -4.67 -5.97
C ASN A 36 -67.64 -3.70 -7.14
N ASN A 37 -66.88 -2.61 -7.22
CA ASN A 37 -67.06 -1.53 -8.20
C ASN A 37 -65.87 -1.34 -9.16
N TYR A 38 -64.70 -1.88 -8.81
CA TYR A 38 -63.46 -1.66 -9.55
C TYR A 38 -62.66 -2.94 -9.78
N ASN A 39 -62.09 -3.06 -10.96
CA ASN A 39 -61.16 -4.15 -11.30
C ASN A 39 -59.82 -3.95 -10.62
N THR A 40 -58.97 -5.01 -10.58
CA THR A 40 -57.56 -4.90 -10.17
C THR A 40 -56.84 -3.86 -11.01
N ALA A 41 -55.96 -3.13 -10.35
CA ALA A 41 -55.05 -2.20 -11.03
C ALA A 41 -53.64 -2.41 -10.54
N SER A 42 -52.65 -2.21 -11.41
CA SER A 42 -51.22 -2.26 -11.04
C SER A 42 -50.44 -1.17 -11.77
N LYS A 43 -49.33 -0.76 -11.13
CA LYS A 43 -48.36 0.16 -11.72
C LYS A 43 -46.95 -0.28 -11.38
N THR A 44 -46.06 -0.23 -12.38
CA THR A 44 -44.64 -0.62 -12.22
C THR A 44 -43.73 0.61 -12.44
N ILE A 45 -42.71 0.71 -11.63
CA ILE A 45 -41.64 1.68 -11.78
C ILE A 45 -40.29 0.95 -11.81
N ASN A 46 -39.26 1.58 -12.40
CA ASN A 46 -37.91 1.08 -12.39
C ASN A 46 -37.13 1.75 -11.25
N LEU A 47 -36.32 0.95 -10.56
CA LEU A 47 -35.34 1.39 -9.58
C LEU A 47 -33.95 1.08 -10.12
N SER A 48 -33.07 2.07 -10.13
CA SER A 48 -31.65 1.91 -10.44
C SER A 48 -30.83 2.31 -9.22
N VAL A 49 -29.95 1.42 -8.78
CA VAL A 49 -29.03 1.63 -7.66
C VAL A 49 -27.61 1.60 -8.21
N ALA A 50 -26.92 2.74 -8.13
CA ALA A 50 -25.52 2.85 -8.58
C ALA A 50 -24.59 2.13 -7.62
N LYS A 51 -23.43 1.66 -8.12
CA LYS A 51 -22.33 1.17 -7.28
C LYS A 51 -21.80 2.30 -6.39
N ALA A 52 -21.43 2.00 -5.17
CA ALA A 52 -20.80 2.92 -4.26
C ALA A 52 -19.29 3.07 -4.58
N THR A 53 -18.70 4.20 -4.20
CA THR A 53 -17.24 4.38 -4.21
C THR A 53 -16.69 3.77 -2.90
N PRO A 54 -15.74 2.80 -2.97
CA PRO A 54 -15.17 2.23 -1.77
C PRO A 54 -14.17 3.18 -1.11
N VAL A 55 -14.02 3.06 0.21
CA VAL A 55 -12.89 3.66 0.93
C VAL A 55 -11.74 2.66 0.92
N LEU A 56 -10.57 3.11 0.48
CA LEU A 56 -9.31 2.36 0.50
C LEU A 56 -8.19 3.30 0.92
N SER A 57 -7.49 2.99 2.01
CA SER A 57 -6.36 3.79 2.48
C SER A 57 -5.24 2.92 3.05
N PHE A 58 -4.01 3.45 2.94
CA PHE A 58 -2.78 2.88 3.47
C PHE A 58 -1.98 3.98 4.15
N ASN A 59 -1.16 3.59 5.13
CA ASN A 59 -0.18 4.49 5.74
C ASN A 59 1.15 4.39 5.00
N ASP A 60 1.88 5.50 4.95
CA ASP A 60 3.29 5.49 4.55
C ASP A 60 4.12 4.64 5.52
N VAL A 61 5.16 4.01 4.99
CA VAL A 61 6.02 3.09 5.73
C VAL A 61 7.46 3.58 5.69
N VAL A 62 8.13 3.56 6.85
CA VAL A 62 9.55 3.83 6.96
C VAL A 62 10.27 2.56 7.41
N LYS A 63 11.35 2.21 6.69
CA LYS A 63 12.23 1.07 6.94
C LYS A 63 13.68 1.50 6.89
N ASN A 64 14.57 0.62 7.34
CA ASN A 64 16.01 0.79 7.19
C ASN A 64 16.55 -0.23 6.19
N TYR A 65 17.64 0.10 5.51
CA TYR A 65 18.34 -0.87 4.66
C TYR A 65 18.76 -2.08 5.50
N GLY A 66 18.48 -3.29 4.97
CA GLY A 66 18.71 -4.54 5.68
C GLY A 66 17.52 -5.05 6.50
N ASP A 67 16.42 -4.29 6.61
CA ASP A 67 15.18 -4.79 7.21
C ASP A 67 14.61 -5.96 6.39
N THR A 68 13.94 -6.88 7.08
CA THR A 68 13.27 -8.03 6.44
C THR A 68 12.05 -7.60 5.64
N SER A 69 11.62 -8.45 4.71
CA SER A 69 10.37 -8.29 3.97
C SER A 69 9.17 -8.16 4.91
N PHE A 70 8.16 -7.40 4.51
CA PHE A 70 6.96 -7.15 5.28
C PHE A 70 5.71 -7.12 4.40
N THR A 71 4.54 -7.29 5.01
CA THR A 71 3.25 -7.20 4.30
C THR A 71 2.74 -5.76 4.34
N ILE A 72 2.23 -5.29 3.19
CA ILE A 72 1.50 -4.01 3.08
C ILE A 72 0.04 -4.30 3.39
N GLU A 73 -0.47 -3.70 4.47
CA GLU A 73 -1.84 -3.89 4.93
C GLU A 73 -2.64 -2.60 4.79
N ALA A 74 -3.91 -2.72 4.38
CA ALA A 74 -4.81 -1.58 4.32
C ALA A 74 -5.17 -1.09 5.72
N GLN A 75 -5.12 0.23 5.94
CA GLN A 75 -5.64 0.87 7.15
C GLN A 75 -7.17 0.87 7.15
N SER A 76 -7.78 1.07 5.99
CA SER A 76 -9.23 1.04 5.80
C SER A 76 -9.56 0.46 4.43
N GLN A 77 -10.51 -0.48 4.41
CA GLN A 77 -11.02 -1.12 3.20
C GLN A 77 -12.51 -1.44 3.37
N THR A 78 -13.38 -0.83 2.59
CA THR A 78 -14.85 -1.07 2.66
C THR A 78 -15.37 -2.03 1.60
N SER A 79 -14.59 -2.34 0.57
CA SER A 79 -14.94 -3.30 -0.47
C SER A 79 -14.06 -4.54 -0.39
N SER A 80 -14.61 -5.69 -0.74
CA SER A 80 -13.89 -6.98 -0.85
C SER A 80 -13.21 -7.19 -2.21
N GLY A 81 -13.14 -6.18 -3.06
CA GLY A 81 -12.43 -6.25 -4.35
C GLY A 81 -10.96 -6.61 -4.15
N SER A 82 -10.41 -7.44 -5.05
CA SER A 82 -9.01 -7.87 -4.97
C SER A 82 -8.06 -6.68 -5.11
N LEU A 83 -6.95 -6.71 -4.34
CA LEU A 83 -5.91 -5.70 -4.38
C LEU A 83 -4.76 -6.16 -5.28
N THR A 84 -4.24 -5.23 -6.07
CA THR A 84 -2.99 -5.39 -6.81
C THR A 84 -2.04 -4.25 -6.47
N PHE A 85 -0.75 -4.58 -6.32
CA PHE A 85 0.28 -3.65 -5.88
C PHE A 85 1.35 -3.50 -6.95
N SER A 86 1.85 -2.29 -7.16
CA SER A 86 2.96 -1.99 -8.04
C SER A 86 3.85 -0.91 -7.47
N GLY A 87 5.17 -1.13 -7.49
CA GLY A 87 6.17 -0.16 -7.02
C GLY A 87 6.74 0.68 -8.16
N SER A 88 7.09 1.94 -7.86
CA SER A 88 7.72 2.86 -8.82
C SER A 88 9.22 2.62 -8.98
N ASP A 89 9.89 2.05 -7.97
CA ASP A 89 11.33 1.80 -7.96
C ASP A 89 11.68 0.47 -7.28
N ASN A 90 11.95 -0.53 -8.11
CA ASN A 90 12.33 -1.87 -7.64
C ASN A 90 13.77 -1.93 -7.08
N SER A 91 14.61 -0.93 -7.31
CA SER A 91 15.94 -0.86 -6.68
C SER A 91 15.85 -0.48 -5.20
N VAL A 92 14.76 0.17 -4.79
CA VAL A 92 14.47 0.52 -3.39
C VAL A 92 13.61 -0.55 -2.74
N VAL A 93 12.45 -0.87 -3.34
CA VAL A 93 11.51 -1.87 -2.84
C VAL A 93 10.89 -2.64 -3.99
N SER A 94 11.01 -3.96 -3.97
CA SER A 94 10.29 -4.84 -4.90
C SER A 94 9.03 -5.41 -4.27
N ILE A 95 7.98 -5.60 -5.10
CA ILE A 95 6.65 -6.03 -4.67
C ILE A 95 6.31 -7.38 -5.28
N SER A 96 5.83 -8.31 -4.44
CA SER A 96 5.23 -9.58 -4.86
C SER A 96 3.93 -9.83 -4.09
N GLY A 97 2.79 -9.71 -4.79
CA GLY A 97 1.48 -9.66 -4.12
C GLY A 97 1.43 -8.46 -3.17
N SER A 98 1.13 -8.69 -1.90
CA SER A 98 1.16 -7.67 -0.83
C SER A 98 2.50 -7.62 -0.07
N THR A 99 3.48 -8.45 -0.43
CA THR A 99 4.79 -8.50 0.24
C THR A 99 5.74 -7.51 -0.41
N ALA A 100 6.33 -6.63 0.42
CA ALA A 100 7.38 -5.69 0.07
C ALA A 100 8.75 -6.22 0.56
N THR A 101 9.74 -6.21 -0.31
CA THR A 101 11.14 -6.57 0.00
C THR A 101 12.03 -5.35 -0.15
N VAL A 102 12.80 -5.05 0.91
CA VAL A 102 13.76 -3.94 0.93
C VAL A 102 15.00 -4.33 0.13
N ASN A 103 15.32 -3.56 -0.92
CA ASN A 103 16.47 -3.82 -1.81
C ASN A 103 17.55 -2.73 -1.67
N GLY A 104 17.19 -1.48 -1.39
CA GLY A 104 18.12 -0.37 -1.28
C GLY A 104 17.53 0.81 -0.54
N ALA A 105 18.39 1.75 -0.11
CA ALA A 105 17.94 3.00 0.49
C ALA A 105 17.39 3.96 -0.56
N GLY A 106 16.32 4.68 -0.22
CA GLY A 106 15.62 5.60 -1.12
C GLY A 106 14.14 5.68 -0.80
N SER A 107 13.33 6.03 -1.81
CA SER A 107 11.88 6.13 -1.66
C SER A 107 11.20 5.50 -2.88
N SER A 108 10.18 4.69 -2.64
CA SER A 108 9.35 4.08 -3.69
C SER A 108 7.87 4.35 -3.41
N ILE A 109 7.14 4.80 -4.43
CA ILE A 109 5.69 4.96 -4.36
C ILE A 109 5.06 3.63 -4.76
N ILE A 110 4.21 3.11 -3.90
CA ILE A 110 3.44 1.89 -4.17
C ILE A 110 2.02 2.30 -4.53
N THR A 111 1.62 1.98 -5.75
CA THR A 111 0.24 2.14 -6.21
C THR A 111 -0.54 0.87 -5.92
N VAL A 112 -1.69 1.03 -5.28
CA VAL A 112 -2.61 -0.07 -4.95
C VAL A 112 -3.91 0.13 -5.70
N ASN A 113 -4.28 -0.84 -6.53
CA ASN A 113 -5.55 -0.85 -7.24
C ASN A 113 -6.47 -1.89 -6.60
N GLN A 114 -7.72 -1.50 -6.36
CA GLN A 114 -8.78 -2.39 -5.93
C GLN A 114 -9.77 -2.62 -7.07
N SER A 115 -10.03 -3.88 -7.39
CA SER A 115 -11.01 -4.23 -8.42
C SER A 115 -12.44 -3.89 -7.97
N GLU A 116 -13.31 -3.65 -8.94
CA GLU A 116 -14.74 -3.50 -8.68
C GLU A 116 -15.37 -4.79 -8.14
N THR A 117 -16.50 -4.63 -7.47
CA THR A 117 -17.37 -5.73 -7.03
C THR A 117 -18.80 -5.50 -7.53
N ALA A 118 -19.72 -6.35 -7.12
CA ALA A 118 -21.14 -6.15 -7.45
C ALA A 118 -21.65 -4.79 -6.97
N ASN A 119 -21.23 -4.34 -5.78
CA ASN A 119 -21.77 -3.15 -5.11
C ASN A 119 -20.82 -1.94 -5.08
N TYR A 120 -19.54 -2.10 -5.43
CA TYR A 120 -18.54 -1.04 -5.37
C TYR A 120 -17.80 -0.88 -6.68
N ASN A 121 -17.51 0.37 -7.04
CA ASN A 121 -16.62 0.70 -8.15
C ASN A 121 -15.18 0.27 -7.86
N ALA A 122 -14.37 0.12 -8.90
CA ALA A 122 -12.92 0.05 -8.75
C ALA A 122 -12.39 1.37 -8.17
N THR A 123 -11.30 1.28 -7.42
CA THR A 123 -10.60 2.46 -6.88
C THR A 123 -9.10 2.21 -6.85
N SER A 124 -8.31 3.28 -6.71
CA SER A 124 -6.87 3.20 -6.51
C SER A 124 -6.41 4.23 -5.50
N THR A 125 -5.30 3.91 -4.82
CA THR A 125 -4.61 4.81 -3.90
C THR A 125 -3.12 4.52 -3.95
N SER A 126 -2.30 5.30 -3.25
CA SER A 126 -0.88 5.07 -3.12
C SER A 126 -0.40 5.30 -1.70
N LEU A 127 0.73 4.67 -1.37
CA LEU A 127 1.53 4.93 -0.18
C LEU A 127 2.99 5.11 -0.58
N THR A 128 3.77 5.75 0.28
CA THR A 128 5.21 5.88 0.11
C THR A 128 5.94 4.95 1.07
N ILE A 129 6.89 4.19 0.56
CA ILE A 129 7.85 3.44 1.38
C ILE A 129 9.19 4.17 1.30
N THR A 130 9.69 4.63 2.44
CA THR A 130 11.00 5.26 2.58
C THR A 130 11.94 4.28 3.28
N VAL A 131 13.08 4.01 2.65
CA VAL A 131 14.15 3.17 3.21
C VAL A 131 15.35 4.05 3.54
N ASN A 132 15.65 4.16 4.81
CA ASN A 132 16.79 4.93 5.31
C ASN A 132 18.10 4.17 5.09
N LYS A 133 19.19 4.92 4.89
CA LYS A 133 20.55 4.38 5.01
C LYS A 133 20.82 4.01 6.47
N ILE A 134 21.67 3.01 6.67
CA ILE A 134 22.23 2.65 7.98
C ILE A 134 23.70 3.03 8.05
N ASP A 135 24.19 3.27 9.26
CA ASP A 135 25.59 3.54 9.48
C ASP A 135 26.43 2.26 9.31
N PRO A 136 27.55 2.33 8.58
CA PRO A 136 28.45 1.19 8.45
C PRO A 136 29.16 0.89 9.77
N THR A 137 29.34 -0.40 10.08
CA THR A 137 30.19 -0.82 11.20
C THR A 137 31.59 -1.09 10.71
N LEU A 138 32.57 -0.47 11.35
CA LEU A 138 33.99 -0.65 11.08
C LEU A 138 34.65 -1.42 12.22
N SER A 139 35.63 -2.26 11.90
CA SER A 139 36.48 -2.90 12.92
C SER A 139 37.38 -1.85 13.61
N GLN A 140 38.09 -2.27 14.65
CA GLN A 140 39.04 -1.42 15.34
C GLN A 140 40.11 -0.88 14.38
N PHE A 141 40.39 0.41 14.45
CA PHE A 141 41.53 1.07 13.81
C PHE A 141 42.57 1.33 14.90
N SER A 142 43.68 0.55 14.89
CA SER A 142 44.64 0.50 16.00
C SER A 142 45.67 1.63 15.92
N ASN A 143 46.14 2.05 17.09
CA ASN A 143 47.23 2.99 17.19
C ASN A 143 48.53 2.42 16.59
N VAL A 144 49.32 3.27 15.97
CA VAL A 144 50.65 2.96 15.42
C VAL A 144 51.66 3.80 16.12
N THR A 145 52.77 3.19 16.56
CA THR A 145 53.91 3.89 17.16
C THR A 145 55.12 3.76 16.23
N LYS A 146 55.77 4.86 15.93
CA LYS A 146 56.97 4.93 15.09
C LYS A 146 58.01 5.84 15.74
N THR A 147 59.27 5.68 15.35
CA THR A 147 60.42 6.50 15.77
C THR A 147 60.87 7.41 14.62
N PHE A 148 61.30 8.61 14.93
CA PHE A 148 61.87 9.51 13.90
C PHE A 148 63.02 8.81 13.17
N GLY A 149 62.98 8.81 11.85
CA GLY A 149 63.91 8.10 10.99
C GLY A 149 63.45 6.73 10.49
N ASP A 150 62.32 6.20 10.99
CA ASP A 150 61.71 4.99 10.42
C ASP A 150 61.28 5.26 8.97
N PRO A 151 61.28 4.23 8.10
CA PRO A 151 60.79 4.36 6.74
C PRO A 151 59.26 4.59 6.73
N SER A 152 58.77 5.14 5.61
CA SER A 152 57.32 5.22 5.35
C SER A 152 56.67 3.84 5.42
N PHE A 153 55.44 3.79 5.86
CA PHE A 153 54.64 2.56 6.03
C PHE A 153 53.23 2.76 5.53
N GLU A 154 52.57 1.67 5.19
CA GLU A 154 51.19 1.66 4.75
C GLU A 154 50.24 1.62 5.96
N ILE A 155 49.21 2.46 5.95
CA ILE A 155 48.13 2.41 6.93
C ILE A 155 47.11 1.39 6.47
N THR A 156 46.95 0.31 7.23
CA THR A 156 45.91 -0.70 6.94
C THR A 156 44.58 -0.16 7.37
N PRO A 157 43.60 -0.04 6.44
CA PRO A 157 42.24 0.42 6.78
C PRO A 157 41.54 -0.57 7.70
N PRO A 158 40.57 -0.11 8.52
CA PRO A 158 39.70 -1.01 9.26
C PRO A 158 38.89 -1.88 8.32
N SER A 159 38.63 -3.12 8.69
CA SER A 159 37.73 -3.98 7.91
C SER A 159 36.28 -3.52 8.05
N LYS A 160 35.52 -3.70 6.98
CA LYS A 160 34.07 -3.49 6.94
C LYS A 160 33.36 -4.85 7.09
N ASN A 161 32.31 -4.90 7.87
CA ASN A 161 31.44 -6.08 7.97
C ASN A 161 30.10 -5.92 7.24
N ASN A 162 30.09 -5.08 6.22
CA ASN A 162 28.90 -4.73 5.42
C ASN A 162 29.28 -4.59 3.93
N ASP A 163 28.29 -4.41 3.09
CA ASP A 163 28.40 -4.24 1.64
C ASP A 163 28.71 -2.79 1.18
N ASN A 164 29.05 -1.89 2.12
CA ASN A 164 29.40 -0.51 1.80
C ASN A 164 30.65 -0.44 0.91
N THR A 165 30.49 0.08 -0.31
CA THR A 165 31.57 0.23 -1.31
C THR A 165 32.33 1.54 -1.19
N GLY A 166 31.97 2.42 -0.23
CA GLY A 166 32.65 3.68 0.02
C GLY A 166 34.15 3.48 0.28
N VAL A 167 34.97 4.41 -0.23
CA VAL A 167 36.43 4.40 -0.05
C VAL A 167 36.81 5.07 1.26
N PHE A 168 37.93 4.63 1.86
CA PHE A 168 38.51 5.31 2.98
C PHE A 168 39.34 6.53 2.50
N THR A 169 39.27 7.61 3.25
CA THR A 169 40.14 8.78 3.11
C THR A 169 40.90 8.97 4.41
N TYR A 170 42.14 9.44 4.30
CA TYR A 170 43.01 9.65 5.44
C TYR A 170 43.43 11.11 5.51
N SER A 171 43.57 11.61 6.72
CA SER A 171 44.12 12.95 6.96
C SER A 171 45.01 12.95 8.20
N SER A 172 46.06 13.74 8.22
CA SER A 172 46.86 14.00 9.40
C SER A 172 46.41 15.30 10.04
N SER A 173 46.30 15.31 11.38
CA SER A 173 46.02 16.52 12.15
C SER A 173 47.25 17.43 12.24
N ASP A 174 48.45 16.85 12.04
CA ASP A 174 49.74 17.59 12.00
C ASP A 174 50.66 17.02 10.90
N PRO A 175 50.62 17.59 9.69
CA PRO A 175 51.45 17.15 8.58
C PRO A 175 52.95 17.32 8.78
N SER A 176 53.39 18.12 9.79
CA SER A 176 54.81 18.26 10.13
C SER A 176 55.34 17.04 10.88
N ILE A 177 54.47 16.25 11.53
CA ILE A 177 54.82 15.01 12.20
C ILE A 177 54.67 13.83 11.25
N ALA A 178 53.54 13.77 10.56
CA ALA A 178 53.26 12.70 9.59
C ALA A 178 52.43 13.26 8.42
N SER A 179 52.91 13.10 7.20
CA SER A 179 52.14 13.43 5.98
C SER A 179 51.54 12.18 5.34
N ILE A 180 50.39 12.32 4.74
CA ILE A 180 49.68 11.27 3.99
C ILE A 180 49.55 11.67 2.54
#